data_ca318938f8809b6f03f8174fb95f218e
#
_entry.id   ca318938f8809b6f03f8174fb95f218e
#
_cell.length_a   1.000
_cell.length_b   1.000
_cell.length_c   1.000
_cell.angle_alpha   90.00
_cell.angle_beta   90.00
_cell.angle_gamma   90.00
#
_symmetry.space_group_name_H-M   'P 1'
#
loop_
_entity.id
_entity.type
_entity.pdbx_description
1 polymer ?
#
loop_
_entity_poly.entity_id
_entity_poly.type
_entity_poly.pdbx_seq_one_letter_code
_entity_poly.pdbx_strand_id
1 'polypeptide(L)'
;KLDNVLSNSMAILSTNDFLIEYLKPLVNYIQDECSKGNMRYAQEKMSKLCIRTCLNSLYVKLRSSKEDCPRMVIGSLISEYESLDTLMHIIVAQNVGWDITYIGNGVPHDEISYAASTVRAQLVVLAINNPRDIARKIYEIRHIRKNAEKTEDIILIGSQCSEYRQLTNEFNINISNELTAFRLKLERLYSLIR
;
A
#
# COMPACT_ATOMS: atom_id res chain seq x y z
N LYS A 1 3.29 -23.05 -13.75
CA LYS A 1 4.68 -23.08 -13.23
C LYS A 1 4.93 -21.97 -12.20
N LEU A 2 4.56 -20.71 -12.49
CA LEU A 2 4.77 -19.58 -11.56
C LEU A 2 4.00 -19.78 -10.24
N ASP A 3 2.72 -20.21 -10.31
CA ASP A 3 1.89 -20.46 -9.12
C ASP A 3 2.54 -21.44 -8.14
N ASN A 4 3.11 -22.54 -8.65
CA ASN A 4 3.79 -23.54 -7.81
C ASN A 4 5.03 -22.96 -7.12
N VAL A 5 5.78 -22.12 -7.84
CA VAL A 5 6.97 -21.47 -7.27
C VAL A 5 6.56 -20.50 -6.18
N LEU A 6 5.54 -19.66 -6.42
CA LEU A 6 5.02 -18.71 -5.41
C LEU A 6 4.49 -19.46 -4.18
N SER A 7 3.70 -20.52 -4.36
CA SER A 7 3.16 -21.32 -3.26
C SER A 7 4.26 -21.99 -2.41
N ASN A 8 5.27 -22.54 -3.06
CA ASN A 8 6.42 -23.14 -2.35
C ASN A 8 7.22 -22.09 -1.57
N SER A 9 7.48 -20.93 -2.19
CA SER A 9 8.19 -19.83 -1.51
C SER A 9 7.42 -19.31 -0.30
N MET A 10 6.09 -19.18 -0.40
CA MET A 10 5.22 -18.79 0.72
C MET A 10 5.20 -19.82 1.87
N ALA A 11 5.46 -21.09 1.58
CA ALA A 11 5.51 -22.13 2.61
C ALA A 11 6.82 -22.12 3.41
N ILE A 12 7.89 -21.59 2.83
CA ILE A 12 9.24 -21.60 3.39
C ILE A 12 9.61 -20.27 4.04
N LEU A 13 9.23 -19.15 3.42
CA LEU A 13 9.61 -17.81 3.86
C LEU A 13 8.58 -17.23 4.85
N SER A 14 9.05 -16.35 5.73
CA SER A 14 8.11 -15.49 6.47
C SER A 14 7.33 -14.58 5.51
N THR A 15 6.17 -14.11 5.90
CA THR A 15 5.37 -13.20 5.05
C THR A 15 6.16 -11.97 4.63
N ASN A 16 6.93 -11.37 5.53
CA ASN A 16 7.74 -10.20 5.22
C ASN A 16 8.88 -10.52 4.25
N ASP A 17 9.63 -11.59 4.48
CA ASP A 17 10.72 -12.00 3.60
C ASP A 17 10.19 -12.36 2.21
N PHE A 18 9.06 -13.07 2.16
CA PHE A 18 8.39 -13.36 0.89
C PHE A 18 8.01 -12.10 0.11
N LEU A 19 7.44 -11.09 0.76
CA LEU A 19 7.01 -9.86 0.10
C LEU A 19 8.19 -8.97 -0.29
N ILE A 20 9.15 -8.78 0.63
CA ILE A 20 10.22 -7.79 0.49
C ILE A 20 11.39 -8.35 -0.33
N GLU A 21 11.88 -9.54 0.04
CA GLU A 21 13.11 -10.08 -0.54
C GLU A 21 12.85 -10.93 -1.79
N TYR A 22 11.62 -11.41 -1.98
CA TYR A 22 11.31 -12.28 -3.11
C TYR A 22 10.31 -11.66 -4.08
N LEU A 23 9.11 -11.30 -3.62
CA LEU A 23 8.03 -10.91 -4.52
C LEU A 23 8.22 -9.51 -5.12
N LYS A 24 8.66 -8.52 -4.33
CA LYS A 24 8.92 -7.17 -4.84
C LYS A 24 10.02 -7.14 -5.91
N PRO A 25 11.19 -7.79 -5.72
CA PRO A 25 12.17 -7.93 -6.78
C PRO A 25 11.64 -8.65 -8.03
N LEU A 26 10.83 -9.71 -7.86
CA LEU A 26 10.22 -10.42 -8.99
C LEU A 26 9.26 -9.52 -9.80
N VAL A 27 8.43 -8.73 -9.14
CA VAL A 27 7.54 -7.76 -9.82
C VAL A 27 8.33 -6.74 -10.60
N ASN A 28 9.38 -6.20 -10.01
CA ASN A 28 10.27 -5.24 -10.68
C ASN A 28 10.97 -5.88 -11.89
N TYR A 29 11.48 -7.09 -11.75
CA TYR A 29 12.11 -7.85 -12.83
C TYR A 29 11.13 -8.09 -14.00
N ILE A 30 9.91 -8.52 -13.74
CA ILE A 30 8.88 -8.73 -14.77
C ILE A 30 8.60 -7.43 -15.53
N GLN A 31 8.48 -6.32 -14.83
CA GLN A 31 8.23 -5.01 -15.43
C GLN A 31 9.43 -4.55 -16.29
N ASP A 32 10.63 -4.78 -15.81
CA ASP A 32 11.88 -4.42 -16.49
C ASP A 32 12.09 -5.23 -17.78
N GLU A 33 11.87 -6.54 -17.73
CA GLU A 33 11.94 -7.43 -18.89
C GLU A 33 10.88 -7.10 -19.95
N CYS A 34 9.69 -6.70 -19.54
CA CYS A 34 8.66 -6.24 -20.45
C CYS A 34 9.05 -4.90 -21.11
N SER A 35 9.60 -3.94 -20.35
CA SER A 35 10.04 -2.65 -20.86
C SER A 35 11.19 -2.76 -21.85
N LYS A 36 12.08 -3.75 -21.67
CA LYS A 36 13.19 -4.07 -22.59
C LYS A 36 12.74 -4.87 -23.83
N GLY A 37 11.48 -5.30 -23.89
CA GLY A 37 10.97 -6.12 -24.98
C GLY A 37 11.35 -7.62 -24.89
N ASN A 38 11.99 -8.06 -23.82
CA ASN A 38 12.36 -9.46 -23.58
C ASN A 38 11.16 -10.33 -23.18
N MET A 39 10.08 -9.70 -22.69
CA MET A 39 8.83 -10.34 -22.30
C MET A 39 7.66 -9.73 -23.07
N ARG A 40 6.78 -10.57 -23.62
CA ARG A 40 5.56 -10.10 -24.27
C ARG A 40 4.56 -9.54 -23.26
N TYR A 41 3.83 -8.51 -23.66
CA TYR A 41 2.79 -7.89 -22.83
C TYR A 41 1.79 -8.91 -22.24
N ALA A 42 1.36 -9.91 -23.02
CA ALA A 42 0.48 -10.97 -22.52
C ALA A 42 1.11 -11.78 -21.39
N GLN A 43 2.42 -12.09 -21.49
CA GLN A 43 3.15 -12.82 -20.45
C GLN A 43 3.27 -11.99 -19.15
N GLU A 44 3.54 -10.69 -19.28
CA GLU A 44 3.53 -9.76 -18.14
C GLU A 44 2.16 -9.76 -17.45
N LYS A 45 1.07 -9.61 -18.21
CA LYS A 45 -0.30 -9.61 -17.66
C LYS A 45 -0.64 -10.91 -16.94
N MET A 46 -0.31 -12.05 -17.53
CA MET A 46 -0.51 -13.36 -16.90
C MET A 46 0.30 -13.50 -15.61
N SER A 47 1.56 -13.09 -15.61
CA SER A 47 2.40 -13.14 -14.42
C SER A 47 1.85 -12.25 -13.30
N LYS A 48 1.45 -11.02 -13.63
CA LYS A 48 0.84 -10.10 -12.66
C LYS A 48 -0.48 -10.65 -12.10
N LEU A 49 -1.28 -11.36 -12.91
CA LEU A 49 -2.51 -12.01 -12.45
C LEU A 49 -2.21 -13.14 -11.45
N CYS A 50 -1.23 -14.01 -11.72
CA CYS A 50 -0.79 -15.05 -10.79
C CYS A 50 -0.32 -14.45 -9.46
N ILE A 51 0.51 -13.41 -9.52
CA ILE A 51 0.99 -12.70 -8.33
C ILE A 51 -0.16 -12.08 -7.55
N ARG A 52 -1.13 -11.46 -8.21
CA ARG A 52 -2.32 -10.89 -7.57
C ARG A 52 -3.14 -11.97 -6.84
N THR A 53 -3.33 -13.12 -7.46
CA THR A 53 -4.05 -14.26 -6.84
C THR A 53 -3.33 -14.72 -5.58
N CYS A 54 -2.01 -14.82 -5.63
CA CYS A 54 -1.16 -15.15 -4.48
C CYS A 54 -1.31 -14.11 -3.36
N LEU A 55 -1.20 -12.80 -3.66
CA LEU A 55 -1.37 -11.73 -2.69
C LEU A 55 -2.77 -11.72 -2.07
N ASN A 56 -3.82 -11.94 -2.87
CA ASN A 56 -5.19 -12.01 -2.35
C ASN A 56 -5.37 -13.16 -1.36
N SER A 57 -4.74 -14.31 -1.61
CA SER A 57 -4.78 -15.45 -0.66
C SER A 57 -4.09 -15.10 0.67
N LEU A 58 -2.97 -14.38 0.63
CA LEU A 58 -2.29 -13.87 1.83
C LEU A 58 -3.15 -12.84 2.58
N TYR A 59 -3.74 -11.90 1.85
CA TYR A 59 -4.63 -10.89 2.42
C TYR A 59 -5.77 -11.52 3.22
N VAL A 60 -6.45 -12.52 2.65
CA VAL A 60 -7.55 -13.22 3.32
C VAL A 60 -7.05 -14.00 4.55
N LYS A 61 -5.90 -14.67 4.43
CA LYS A 61 -5.32 -15.46 5.51
C LYS A 61 -4.91 -14.62 6.73
N LEU A 62 -4.40 -13.41 6.50
CA LEU A 62 -3.92 -12.52 7.56
C LEU A 62 -5.02 -11.65 8.17
N ARG A 63 -6.19 -11.61 7.54
CA ARG A 63 -7.33 -10.83 8.03
C ARG A 63 -7.85 -11.44 9.32
N SER A 64 -7.47 -10.88 10.46
CA SER A 64 -8.04 -11.19 11.76
C SER A 64 -8.54 -9.91 12.40
N SER A 65 -9.82 -9.86 12.75
CA SER A 65 -10.38 -8.79 13.59
C SER A 65 -9.85 -9.01 15.02
N LYS A 66 -8.90 -8.22 15.44
CA LYS A 66 -8.47 -8.14 16.83
C LYS A 66 -9.09 -6.88 17.42
N GLU A 67 -9.78 -6.99 18.55
CA GLU A 67 -10.55 -5.89 19.14
C GLU A 67 -9.69 -4.68 19.55
N ASP A 68 -8.42 -4.88 19.88
CA ASP A 68 -7.50 -3.83 20.36
C ASP A 68 -6.38 -3.48 19.39
N CYS A 69 -6.62 -3.55 18.09
CA CYS A 69 -5.61 -3.17 17.09
C CYS A 69 -5.76 -1.72 16.66
N PRO A 70 -4.65 -1.01 16.42
CA PRO A 70 -4.70 0.29 15.78
C PRO A 70 -5.27 0.16 14.36
N ARG A 71 -6.11 1.12 13.99
CA ARG A 71 -6.88 1.12 12.75
C ARG A 71 -6.26 2.05 11.72
N MET A 72 -6.25 1.59 10.47
CA MET A 72 -5.86 2.44 9.35
C MET A 72 -6.84 2.35 8.19
N VAL A 73 -6.94 3.44 7.45
CA VAL A 73 -7.62 3.49 6.17
C VAL A 73 -6.56 3.55 5.07
N ILE A 74 -6.71 2.70 4.06
CA ILE A 74 -5.86 2.71 2.86
C ILE A 74 -6.74 2.97 1.65
N GLY A 75 -6.35 3.93 0.82
CA GLY A 75 -7.06 4.25 -0.42
C GLY A 75 -6.17 4.94 -1.45
N SER A 76 -6.70 5.16 -2.64
CA SER A 76 -6.02 5.93 -3.68
C SER A 76 -6.96 6.98 -4.28
N LEU A 77 -6.46 8.21 -4.42
CA LEU A 77 -7.12 9.31 -5.13
C LEU A 77 -7.12 9.13 -6.66
N ILE A 78 -6.49 8.09 -7.16
CA ILE A 78 -6.28 7.82 -8.59
C ILE A 78 -7.09 6.61 -9.00
N SER A 79 -7.92 6.76 -10.05
CA SER A 79 -8.82 5.72 -10.58
C SER A 79 -8.10 4.66 -11.43
N GLU A 80 -6.85 4.36 -11.13
CA GLU A 80 -6.12 3.32 -11.83
C GLU A 80 -6.38 1.94 -11.23
N TYR A 81 -6.04 0.89 -12.00
CA TYR A 81 -6.10 -0.47 -11.49
C TYR A 81 -5.27 -0.60 -10.21
N GLU A 82 -5.81 -1.35 -9.26
CA GLU A 82 -5.12 -1.68 -8.03
C GLU A 82 -3.71 -2.21 -8.30
N SER A 83 -2.74 -1.51 -7.77
CA SER A 83 -1.32 -1.84 -7.91
C SER A 83 -0.97 -3.06 -7.05
N LEU A 84 -0.13 -3.96 -7.57
CA LEU A 84 0.46 -5.04 -6.76
C LEU A 84 1.24 -4.47 -5.57
N ASP A 85 1.85 -3.30 -5.76
CA ASP A 85 2.54 -2.55 -4.71
C ASP A 85 1.59 -2.19 -3.56
N THR A 86 0.41 -1.67 -3.86
CA THR A 86 -0.59 -1.34 -2.84
C THR A 86 -1.02 -2.58 -2.06
N LEU A 87 -1.26 -3.70 -2.74
CA LEU A 87 -1.58 -4.97 -2.08
C LEU A 87 -0.45 -5.47 -1.17
N MET A 88 0.80 -5.35 -1.61
CA MET A 88 1.95 -5.71 -0.77
C MET A 88 2.03 -4.83 0.49
N HIS A 89 1.80 -3.52 0.37
CA HIS A 89 1.75 -2.61 1.53
C HIS A 89 0.62 -2.99 2.50
N ILE A 90 -0.57 -3.33 1.98
CA ILE A 90 -1.70 -3.80 2.80
C ILE A 90 -1.31 -5.05 3.60
N ILE A 91 -0.69 -6.04 2.95
CA ILE A 91 -0.31 -7.30 3.59
C ILE A 91 0.80 -7.08 4.64
N VAL A 92 1.79 -6.21 4.34
CA VAL A 92 2.80 -5.81 5.32
C VAL A 92 2.16 -5.18 6.56
N ALA A 93 1.21 -4.28 6.37
CA ALA A 93 0.51 -3.63 7.48
C ALA A 93 -0.33 -4.62 8.31
N GLN A 94 -1.03 -5.56 7.67
CA GLN A 94 -1.74 -6.63 8.37
C GLN A 94 -0.78 -7.52 9.18
N ASN A 95 0.39 -7.84 8.61
CA ASN A 95 1.38 -8.68 9.27
C ASN A 95 2.03 -7.98 10.48
N VAL A 96 2.12 -6.65 10.49
CA VAL A 96 2.50 -5.85 11.67
C VAL A 96 1.42 -5.87 12.75
N GLY A 97 0.16 -6.08 12.37
CA GLY A 97 -0.97 -6.19 13.30
C GLY A 97 -1.98 -5.04 13.21
N TRP A 98 -1.93 -4.19 12.19
CA TRP A 98 -2.91 -3.14 11.96
C TRP A 98 -4.25 -3.71 11.47
N ASP A 99 -5.35 -3.15 11.96
CA ASP A 99 -6.68 -3.37 11.40
C ASP A 99 -6.89 -2.42 10.21
N ILE A 100 -7.16 -2.98 9.03
CA ILE A 100 -7.13 -2.24 7.77
C ILE A 100 -8.51 -2.15 7.14
N THR A 101 -8.95 -0.92 6.90
CA THR A 101 -10.07 -0.62 6.02
C THR A 101 -9.53 -0.17 4.67
N TYR A 102 -9.54 -1.07 3.69
CA TYR A 102 -9.17 -0.74 2.32
C TYR A 102 -10.40 -0.28 1.55
N ILE A 103 -10.37 0.95 1.05
CA ILE A 103 -11.51 1.59 0.37
C ILE A 103 -11.36 1.67 -1.15
N GLY A 104 -10.28 1.10 -1.71
CA GLY A 104 -10.08 1.01 -3.16
C GLY A 104 -9.42 2.22 -3.79
N ASN A 105 -9.58 2.33 -5.10
CA ASN A 105 -8.96 3.34 -5.94
C ASN A 105 -9.97 4.35 -6.47
N GLY A 106 -9.51 5.57 -6.78
CA GLY A 106 -10.36 6.64 -7.33
C GLY A 106 -11.37 7.19 -6.33
N VAL A 107 -11.07 7.06 -5.04
CA VAL A 107 -11.96 7.53 -3.98
C VAL A 107 -11.78 9.03 -3.78
N PRO A 108 -12.85 9.83 -3.77
CA PRO A 108 -12.80 11.25 -3.46
C PRO A 108 -12.18 11.52 -2.08
N HIS A 109 -11.50 12.64 -1.93
CA HIS A 109 -10.79 12.98 -0.69
C HIS A 109 -11.71 13.15 0.53
N ASP A 110 -12.93 13.60 0.34
CA ASP A 110 -13.96 13.70 1.38
C ASP A 110 -14.43 12.33 1.86
N GLU A 111 -14.60 11.36 0.96
CA GLU A 111 -14.95 9.98 1.31
C GLU A 111 -13.81 9.28 2.07
N ILE A 112 -12.55 9.56 1.74
CA ILE A 112 -11.40 9.06 2.50
C ILE A 112 -11.43 9.61 3.93
N SER A 113 -11.69 10.91 4.08
CA SER A 113 -11.80 11.57 5.38
C SER A 113 -12.98 11.02 6.19
N TYR A 114 -14.11 10.80 5.54
CA TYR A 114 -15.30 10.19 6.15
C TYR A 114 -15.02 8.76 6.64
N ALA A 115 -14.40 7.92 5.80
CA ALA A 115 -14.03 6.57 6.16
C ALA A 115 -13.08 6.56 7.38
N ALA A 116 -12.03 7.41 7.36
CA ALA A 116 -11.09 7.53 8.45
C ALA A 116 -11.77 7.90 9.78
N SER A 117 -12.68 8.86 9.74
CA SER A 117 -13.46 9.28 10.92
C SER A 117 -14.39 8.18 11.41
N THR A 118 -15.09 7.50 10.50
CA THR A 118 -16.06 6.43 10.82
C THR A 118 -15.39 5.26 11.53
N VAL A 119 -14.24 4.80 11.06
CA VAL A 119 -13.50 3.69 11.69
C VAL A 119 -12.58 4.15 12.81
N ARG A 120 -12.49 5.44 13.09
CA ARG A 120 -11.56 6.05 14.06
C ARG A 120 -10.12 5.66 13.76
N ALA A 121 -9.70 5.84 12.51
CA ALA A 121 -8.36 5.49 12.06
C ALA A 121 -7.29 6.39 12.70
N GLN A 122 -6.24 5.79 13.23
CA GLN A 122 -5.04 6.49 13.68
C GLN A 122 -4.10 6.84 12.52
N LEU A 123 -4.22 6.14 11.40
CA LEU A 123 -3.38 6.31 10.24
C LEU A 123 -4.19 6.30 8.94
N VAL A 124 -3.90 7.23 8.03
CA VAL A 124 -4.37 7.20 6.65
C VAL A 124 -3.17 6.93 5.71
N VAL A 125 -3.31 5.95 4.84
CA VAL A 125 -2.31 5.60 3.83
C VAL A 125 -2.89 5.88 2.45
N LEU A 126 -2.20 6.70 1.67
CA LEU A 126 -2.62 7.09 0.32
C LEU A 126 -1.66 6.52 -0.72
N ALA A 127 -2.16 5.64 -1.57
CA ALA A 127 -1.39 5.06 -2.66
C ALA A 127 -1.34 6.02 -3.85
N ILE A 128 -0.12 6.36 -4.30
CA ILE A 128 0.13 7.26 -5.43
C ILE A 128 1.09 6.56 -6.39
N ASN A 129 0.54 6.01 -7.46
CA ASN A 129 1.32 5.27 -8.47
C ASN A 129 1.52 6.04 -9.78
N ASN A 130 0.79 7.16 -9.97
CA ASN A 130 0.88 7.99 -11.17
C ASN A 130 0.78 9.48 -10.79
N PRO A 131 1.74 10.33 -11.17
CA PRO A 131 1.79 11.73 -10.75
C PRO A 131 0.93 12.66 -11.62
N ARG A 132 -0.05 12.15 -12.36
CA ARG A 132 -0.94 13.02 -13.12
C ARG A 132 -1.65 14.00 -12.19
N ASP A 133 -1.73 15.26 -12.60
CA ASP A 133 -2.39 16.34 -11.84
C ASP A 133 -1.84 16.52 -10.40
N ILE A 134 -0.52 16.63 -10.28
CA ILE A 134 0.15 16.80 -8.98
C ILE A 134 -0.47 17.93 -8.14
N ALA A 135 -0.71 19.09 -8.75
CA ALA A 135 -1.26 20.24 -8.03
C ALA A 135 -2.66 19.96 -7.45
N ARG A 136 -3.52 19.29 -8.21
CA ARG A 136 -4.84 18.87 -7.75
C ARG A 136 -4.72 17.84 -6.63
N LYS A 137 -3.82 16.85 -6.76
CA LYS A 137 -3.62 15.83 -5.73
C LYS A 137 -3.05 16.42 -4.45
N ILE A 138 -2.17 17.40 -4.52
CA ILE A 138 -1.70 18.15 -3.36
C ILE A 138 -2.87 18.83 -2.64
N TYR A 139 -3.76 19.48 -3.38
CA TYR A 139 -4.96 20.09 -2.80
C TYR A 139 -5.84 19.05 -2.09
N GLU A 140 -6.12 17.92 -2.74
CA GLU A 140 -6.92 16.81 -2.19
C GLU A 140 -6.29 16.23 -0.91
N ILE A 141 -4.97 16.02 -0.90
CA ILE A 141 -4.23 15.51 0.27
C ILE A 141 -4.27 16.52 1.43
N ARG A 142 -4.12 17.81 1.15
CA ARG A 142 -4.28 18.88 2.15
C ARG A 142 -5.67 18.87 2.78
N HIS A 143 -6.70 18.63 1.98
CA HIS A 143 -8.08 18.52 2.45
C HIS A 143 -8.27 17.31 3.37
N ILE A 144 -7.72 16.15 3.02
CA ILE A 144 -7.73 14.96 3.89
C ILE A 144 -7.09 15.30 5.23
N ARG A 145 -5.90 15.93 5.22
CA ARG A 145 -5.20 16.30 6.46
C ARG A 145 -6.00 17.22 7.35
N LYS A 146 -6.70 18.19 6.76
CA LYS A 146 -7.55 19.15 7.49
C LYS A 146 -8.78 18.52 8.12
N ASN A 147 -9.39 17.55 7.45
CA ASN A 147 -10.65 16.95 7.86
C ASN A 147 -10.47 15.66 8.69
N ALA A 148 -9.27 15.09 8.68
CA ALA A 148 -8.90 13.91 9.49
C ALA A 148 -8.26 14.34 10.82
N GLU A 149 -8.92 15.23 11.57
CA GLU A 149 -8.40 15.83 12.82
C GLU A 149 -7.96 14.82 13.88
N LYS A 150 -8.58 13.63 13.89
CA LYS A 150 -8.27 12.54 14.83
C LYS A 150 -7.22 11.55 14.31
N THR A 151 -6.78 11.73 13.06
CA THR A 151 -5.76 10.88 12.45
C THR A 151 -4.39 11.46 12.77
N GLU A 152 -3.55 10.71 13.46
CA GLU A 152 -2.24 11.18 13.92
C GLU A 152 -1.28 11.35 12.75
N ASP A 153 -1.30 10.44 11.77
CA ASP A 153 -0.35 10.42 10.66
C ASP A 153 -1.03 10.18 9.29
N ILE A 154 -0.40 10.72 8.24
CA ILE A 154 -0.68 10.37 6.84
C ILE A 154 0.61 9.85 6.21
N ILE A 155 0.53 8.71 5.54
CA ILE A 155 1.66 8.15 4.79
C ILE A 155 1.29 8.05 3.30
N LEU A 156 2.14 8.59 2.44
CA LEU A 156 2.06 8.38 1.00
C LEU A 156 2.93 7.18 0.62
N ILE A 157 2.36 6.25 -0.14
CA ILE A 157 3.05 5.06 -0.66
C ILE A 157 2.96 5.00 -2.19
N GLY A 158 3.84 4.21 -2.80
CA GLY A 158 3.84 3.98 -4.24
C GLY A 158 5.07 4.56 -4.93
N SER A 159 5.31 4.11 -6.16
CA SER A 159 6.56 4.36 -6.91
C SER A 159 6.87 5.84 -7.16
N GLN A 160 5.87 6.71 -7.11
CA GLN A 160 6.02 8.12 -7.47
C GLN A 160 5.60 9.09 -6.34
N CYS A 161 5.45 8.59 -5.12
CA CYS A 161 5.11 9.46 -3.99
C CYS A 161 6.21 10.48 -3.66
N SER A 162 7.44 10.27 -4.12
CA SER A 162 8.54 11.24 -3.98
C SER A 162 8.28 12.62 -4.61
N GLU A 163 7.42 12.68 -5.64
CA GLU A 163 7.01 13.95 -6.26
C GLU A 163 6.23 14.87 -5.31
N TYR A 164 5.73 14.31 -4.20
CA TYR A 164 4.95 15.02 -3.18
C TYR A 164 5.77 15.44 -1.95
N ARG A 165 7.11 15.44 -2.02
CA ARG A 165 8.00 15.78 -0.88
C ARG A 165 7.72 17.13 -0.25
N GLN A 166 7.22 18.10 -1.00
CA GLN A 166 6.81 19.40 -0.43
C GLN A 166 5.76 19.27 0.68
N LEU A 167 4.90 18.23 0.63
CA LEU A 167 3.87 18.01 1.65
C LEU A 167 4.45 17.49 2.99
N THR A 168 5.64 16.92 2.98
CA THR A 168 6.26 16.41 4.21
C THR A 168 6.60 17.54 5.18
N ASN A 169 7.05 18.67 4.66
CA ASN A 169 7.46 19.81 5.47
C ASN A 169 6.27 20.66 5.93
N GLU A 170 5.24 20.80 5.07
CA GLU A 170 4.10 21.67 5.35
C GLU A 170 3.05 21.02 6.27
N PHE A 171 2.85 19.70 6.16
CA PHE A 171 1.70 19.02 6.77
C PHE A 171 2.06 17.78 7.60
N ASN A 172 3.34 17.55 7.87
CA ASN A 172 3.83 16.36 8.59
C ASN A 172 3.32 15.05 7.93
N ILE A 173 3.37 15.01 6.59
CA ILE A 173 3.00 13.83 5.82
C ILE A 173 4.25 13.01 5.55
N ASN A 174 4.21 11.74 5.86
CA ASN A 174 5.33 10.83 5.63
C ASN A 174 5.26 10.23 4.22
N ILE A 175 6.43 9.98 3.62
CA ILE A 175 6.55 9.30 2.33
C ILE A 175 7.31 8.00 2.54
N SER A 176 6.80 6.92 1.96
CA SER A 176 7.44 5.60 2.02
C SER A 176 7.35 4.90 0.67
N ASN A 177 8.46 4.87 -0.07
CA ASN A 177 8.57 4.21 -1.38
C ASN A 177 8.90 2.73 -1.25
N GLU A 178 9.49 2.33 -0.12
CA GLU A 178 10.03 1.00 0.10
C GLU A 178 9.22 0.24 1.16
N LEU A 179 8.91 -1.03 0.88
CA LEU A 179 8.15 -1.89 1.79
C LEU A 179 8.85 -2.03 3.16
N THR A 180 10.18 -2.10 3.17
CA THR A 180 10.96 -2.19 4.42
C THR A 180 10.82 -0.92 5.26
N ALA A 181 10.96 0.25 4.64
CA ALA A 181 10.80 1.53 5.33
C ALA A 181 9.36 1.72 5.85
N PHE A 182 8.38 1.32 5.06
CA PHE A 182 6.97 1.32 5.45
C PHE A 182 6.73 0.42 6.66
N ARG A 183 7.22 -0.81 6.64
CA ARG A 183 7.12 -1.76 7.76
C ARG A 183 7.68 -1.18 9.04
N LEU A 184 8.94 -0.72 9.02
CA LEU A 184 9.60 -0.14 10.20
C LEU A 184 8.84 1.08 10.77
N LYS A 185 8.29 1.91 9.89
CA LYS A 185 7.44 3.04 10.31
C LYS A 185 6.18 2.55 11.02
N LEU A 186 5.51 1.52 10.48
CA LEU A 186 4.30 0.95 11.08
C LEU A 186 4.58 0.28 12.42
N GLU A 187 5.69 -0.45 12.55
CA GLU A 187 6.11 -1.07 13.81
C GLU A 187 6.35 0.00 14.90
N ARG A 188 6.99 1.11 14.52
CA ARG A 188 7.20 2.25 15.43
C ARG A 188 5.88 2.88 15.85
N LEU A 189 4.99 3.20 14.91
CA LEU A 189 3.68 3.78 15.22
C LEU A 189 2.84 2.83 16.08
N TYR A 190 2.86 1.54 15.76
CA TYR A 190 2.18 0.51 16.54
C TYR A 190 2.61 0.49 18.01
N SER A 191 3.91 0.66 18.27
CA SER A 191 4.46 0.69 19.63
C SER A 191 4.14 1.97 20.42
N LEU A 192 3.81 3.07 19.75
CA LEU A 192 3.45 4.36 20.38
C LEU A 192 1.96 4.43 20.75
N ILE A 193 1.11 3.67 20.05
CA ILE A 193 -0.36 3.68 20.24
C ILE A 193 -0.77 2.68 21.34
N ARG A 194 0.07 1.70 21.65
CA ARG A 194 -0.16 0.68 22.67
C ARG A 194 0.37 1.10 24.03
#